data_4cc868f086536e4121474a88d5dd8aa5
#
_entry.id   4cc868f086536e4121474a88d5dd8aa5
#
_cell.length_a   1.000
_cell.length_b   1.000
_cell.length_c   1.000
_cell.angle_alpha   90.00
_cell.angle_beta   90.00
_cell.angle_gamma   90.00
#
_symmetry.space_group_name_H-M   'P 1'
#
loop_
_entity.id
_entity.type
_entity.pdbx_description
1 polymer ?
#
loop_
_entity_poly.entity_id
_entity_poly.type
_entity_poly.pdbx_seq_one_letter_code
_entity_poly.pdbx_strand_id
1 'polypeptide(L)'
;MELSIINENAAAGSSGILTLLDMPTSPVIEEYESIIITDSTPSFIEVGQVYQDKETIATAMKHYSVMHKFQFRVKRSSARSYWLICVGENCTWHFKATSINDSTMFKVRNFDKQHTCSLMDNTFIQRKPTTMVVGSMVIPKYSDPKTIYTPKDIQFDMLSEHDVNLTYMKAWRAKEKALQFLRGHPTDSYRKLPSYLYILEKPYPRSVVKLKKTDDNCFLYVVDAICTSISGWEYCRPVVVVYGTFLKSSYRGIMLIASTMDAAGTILPLAYGLVDSENDTSWKCFFEQFKLAYGERANMCVVLDRNESILKATSIVYPGIPHYSCMWHIWTNIRAKFKKGHLKLSELYFATTRSYTLDEFNEKISKIEEIDPRVKAYLYDIGYHRWSRVHATVNRTWTMTSNITESLNAVTKYARELLIVELLEYMRILLERWTKEKLLKANGTFKYLGYKFNKELDDNRTLSHKLRVTSDYLLNQIHK
;
A
#
# COMPACT_ATOMS: atom_id res chain seq x y z
N MET A 1 27.38 2.31 -40.84
CA MET A 1 28.60 1.55 -41.16
C MET A 1 28.16 0.12 -41.22
N GLU A 2 27.98 -0.33 -42.45
CA GLU A 2 27.72 -1.70 -42.86
C GLU A 2 29.03 -2.47 -42.84
N LEU A 3 28.98 -3.79 -42.58
CA LEU A 3 29.91 -4.81 -43.05
C LEU A 3 29.17 -6.15 -42.89
N SER A 4 28.54 -6.63 -43.90
CA SER A 4 28.92 -7.44 -45.05
C SER A 4 29.36 -8.87 -44.71
N ILE A 5 28.54 -9.75 -45.19
CA ILE A 5 28.55 -11.20 -45.33
C ILE A 5 29.74 -11.66 -46.19
N ILE A 6 30.38 -12.75 -45.84
CA ILE A 6 31.14 -13.56 -46.81
C ILE A 6 30.67 -15.01 -46.68
N ASN A 7 30.11 -15.48 -47.79
CA ASN A 7 29.90 -16.87 -48.15
C ASN A 7 31.14 -17.36 -48.91
N GLU A 8 31.62 -18.56 -48.66
CA GLU A 8 32.36 -19.34 -49.66
C GLU A 8 31.99 -20.81 -49.60
N ASN A 9 31.54 -21.28 -50.75
CA ASN A 9 31.34 -22.65 -51.16
C ASN A 9 32.62 -23.27 -51.70
N ALA A 10 32.74 -24.59 -51.68
CA ALA A 10 33.16 -25.55 -52.66
C ALA A 10 33.95 -26.72 -52.01
N ALA A 11 33.96 -27.94 -52.38
CA ALA A 11 33.38 -28.74 -53.42
C ALA A 11 33.67 -30.21 -53.10
N ALA A 12 32.81 -31.06 -53.52
CA ALA A 12 32.87 -32.42 -54.03
C ALA A 12 34.07 -33.32 -53.75
N GLY A 13 33.78 -34.57 -53.33
CA GLY A 13 34.64 -35.76 -53.41
C GLY A 13 33.83 -37.03 -53.16
N SER A 14 33.67 -37.78 -54.21
CA SER A 14 32.91 -38.99 -54.47
C SER A 14 33.39 -40.23 -53.72
N SER A 15 32.45 -41.18 -53.56
CA SER A 15 32.50 -42.65 -53.62
C SER A 15 32.74 -43.42 -52.32
N GLY A 16 31.87 -44.40 -52.16
CA GLY A 16 32.03 -45.53 -51.22
C GLY A 16 30.72 -46.11 -50.75
N ILE A 17 30.01 -46.87 -51.58
CA ILE A 17 28.89 -47.70 -51.17
C ILE A 17 29.43 -48.81 -50.25
N LEU A 18 29.00 -48.88 -49.04
CA LEU A 18 29.05 -50.04 -48.19
C LEU A 18 27.68 -50.21 -47.50
N THR A 19 26.99 -51.19 -48.05
CA THR A 19 25.77 -51.77 -47.40
C THR A 19 26.15 -52.34 -46.06
N LEU A 20 25.62 -51.77 -44.99
CA LEU A 20 25.66 -52.33 -43.64
C LEU A 20 24.29 -52.85 -43.28
N LEU A 21 24.31 -54.14 -43.05
CA LEU A 21 23.32 -55.05 -42.55
C LEU A 21 22.46 -54.48 -41.41
N ASP A 22 21.19 -54.91 -41.42
CA ASP A 22 20.18 -54.78 -40.41
C ASP A 22 20.71 -55.00 -38.99
N MET A 23 20.80 -53.92 -38.23
CA MET A 23 20.85 -53.97 -36.77
C MET A 23 19.45 -53.81 -36.24
N PRO A 24 19.05 -54.62 -35.23
CA PRO A 24 17.71 -54.48 -34.62
C PRO A 24 17.61 -53.10 -33.97
N THR A 25 16.62 -52.32 -34.36
CA THR A 25 16.26 -51.07 -33.71
C THR A 25 15.96 -51.34 -32.23
N SER A 26 16.82 -50.84 -31.38
CA SER A 26 16.52 -50.75 -29.94
C SER A 26 15.17 -50.01 -29.76
N PRO A 27 14.32 -50.43 -28.87
CA PRO A 27 13.05 -49.72 -28.60
C PRO A 27 13.39 -48.31 -28.18
N VAL A 28 12.89 -47.33 -28.93
CA VAL A 28 12.92 -45.93 -28.56
C VAL A 28 12.11 -45.86 -27.25
N ILE A 29 12.81 -45.77 -26.16
CA ILE A 29 12.18 -45.40 -24.86
C ILE A 29 11.86 -43.94 -25.04
N GLU A 30 10.61 -43.64 -25.38
CA GLU A 30 10.04 -42.31 -25.20
C GLU A 30 10.11 -42.02 -23.70
N GLU A 31 11.18 -41.35 -23.26
CA GLU A 31 11.20 -40.70 -21.95
C GLU A 31 10.15 -39.59 -21.96
N TYR A 32 8.91 -39.96 -21.59
CA TYR A 32 7.96 -38.99 -21.17
C TYR A 32 8.51 -38.32 -19.91
N GLU A 33 9.14 -37.14 -20.07
CA GLU A 33 9.37 -36.25 -18.95
C GLU A 33 8.01 -35.91 -18.31
N SER A 34 7.63 -36.67 -17.31
CA SER A 34 6.40 -36.42 -16.58
C SER A 34 6.61 -35.12 -15.81
N ILE A 35 5.97 -34.03 -16.27
CA ILE A 35 5.98 -32.75 -15.59
C ILE A 35 5.48 -32.95 -14.17
N ILE A 36 6.34 -32.69 -13.18
CA ILE A 36 5.97 -32.78 -11.78
C ILE A 36 5.13 -31.55 -11.42
N ILE A 37 3.89 -31.78 -11.02
CA ILE A 37 2.95 -30.73 -10.62
C ILE A 37 3.26 -30.30 -9.19
N THR A 38 3.67 -29.06 -9.03
CA THR A 38 3.91 -28.37 -7.76
C THR A 38 2.74 -27.48 -7.38
N ASP A 39 1.88 -27.14 -8.35
CA ASP A 39 0.69 -26.33 -8.12
C ASP A 39 -0.44 -27.15 -7.49
N SER A 40 -1.02 -26.61 -6.44
CA SER A 40 -2.18 -27.18 -5.74
C SER A 40 -3.53 -26.81 -6.36
N THR A 41 -3.53 -26.03 -7.45
CA THR A 41 -4.74 -25.55 -8.17
C THR A 41 -4.68 -25.85 -9.65
N PRO A 42 -4.44 -27.11 -10.06
CA PRO A 42 -4.37 -27.44 -11.48
C PRO A 42 -5.73 -27.21 -12.14
N SER A 43 -5.72 -26.75 -13.39
CA SER A 43 -6.92 -26.54 -14.20
C SER A 43 -7.67 -27.85 -14.50
N PHE A 44 -6.97 -28.96 -14.52
CA PHE A 44 -7.52 -30.31 -14.73
C PHE A 44 -6.70 -31.37 -14.00
N ILE A 45 -7.35 -32.48 -13.67
CA ILE A 45 -6.72 -33.65 -13.06
C ILE A 45 -6.95 -34.85 -13.97
N GLU A 46 -5.87 -35.60 -14.25
CA GLU A 46 -5.89 -36.76 -15.14
C GLU A 46 -5.04 -37.92 -14.62
N VAL A 47 -5.39 -39.13 -15.08
CA VAL A 47 -4.62 -40.33 -14.82
C VAL A 47 -3.21 -40.18 -15.43
N GLY A 48 -2.19 -40.55 -14.69
CA GLY A 48 -0.79 -40.43 -15.12
C GLY A 48 -0.07 -39.21 -14.58
N GLN A 49 -0.77 -38.14 -14.21
CA GLN A 49 -0.15 -36.95 -13.63
C GLN A 49 0.63 -37.29 -12.36
N VAL A 50 1.77 -36.60 -12.19
CA VAL A 50 2.68 -36.75 -11.03
C VAL A 50 2.68 -35.45 -10.25
N TYR A 51 2.44 -35.56 -8.95
CA TYR A 51 2.46 -34.44 -8.00
C TYR A 51 3.68 -34.56 -7.08
N GLN A 52 4.24 -33.42 -6.71
CA GLN A 52 5.43 -33.31 -5.87
C GLN A 52 5.30 -34.10 -4.56
N ASP A 53 4.12 -34.04 -3.93
CA ASP A 53 3.84 -34.73 -2.69
C ASP A 53 2.33 -34.99 -2.50
N LYS A 54 2.02 -35.70 -1.42
CA LYS A 54 0.65 -36.03 -1.04
C LYS A 54 -0.19 -34.83 -0.63
N GLU A 55 0.41 -33.81 -0.04
CA GLU A 55 -0.30 -32.61 0.41
C GLU A 55 -0.76 -31.78 -0.80
N THR A 56 0.09 -31.64 -1.80
CA THR A 56 -0.22 -30.98 -3.06
C THR A 56 -1.41 -31.62 -3.77
N ILE A 57 -1.39 -32.97 -3.95
CA ILE A 57 -2.51 -33.67 -4.59
C ILE A 57 -3.78 -33.65 -3.74
N ALA A 58 -3.67 -33.71 -2.41
CA ALA A 58 -4.82 -33.62 -1.52
C ALA A 58 -5.48 -32.22 -1.58
N THR A 59 -4.67 -31.18 -1.71
CA THR A 59 -5.16 -29.79 -1.88
C THR A 59 -5.78 -29.60 -3.25
N ALA A 60 -5.17 -30.13 -4.32
CA ALA A 60 -5.71 -30.13 -5.66
C ALA A 60 -7.10 -30.81 -5.72
N MET A 61 -7.24 -31.97 -5.06
CA MET A 61 -8.53 -32.67 -5.00
C MET A 61 -9.59 -31.90 -4.21
N LYS A 62 -9.23 -31.20 -3.14
CA LYS A 62 -10.14 -30.31 -2.41
C LYS A 62 -10.59 -29.14 -3.30
N HIS A 63 -9.66 -28.54 -4.04
CA HIS A 63 -9.98 -27.48 -5.01
C HIS A 63 -10.93 -28.00 -6.09
N TYR A 64 -10.60 -29.14 -6.69
CA TYR A 64 -11.43 -29.81 -7.70
C TYR A 64 -12.85 -30.07 -7.19
N SER A 65 -13.01 -30.56 -5.95
CA SER A 65 -14.34 -30.82 -5.38
C SER A 65 -15.19 -29.55 -5.16
N VAL A 66 -14.55 -28.42 -4.85
CA VAL A 66 -15.25 -27.12 -4.74
C VAL A 66 -15.71 -26.64 -6.09
N MET A 67 -14.84 -26.70 -7.11
CA MET A 67 -15.15 -26.28 -8.49
C MET A 67 -16.27 -27.10 -9.11
N HIS A 68 -16.28 -28.40 -8.88
CA HIS A 68 -17.29 -29.34 -9.41
C HIS A 68 -18.46 -29.59 -8.46
N LYS A 69 -18.58 -28.83 -7.39
CA LYS A 69 -19.73 -28.79 -6.47
C LYS A 69 -20.12 -30.16 -5.87
N PHE A 70 -19.15 -31.01 -5.54
CA PHE A 70 -19.38 -32.29 -4.85
C PHE A 70 -18.55 -32.47 -3.59
N GLN A 71 -18.79 -33.55 -2.85
CA GLN A 71 -18.01 -33.93 -1.67
C GLN A 71 -17.45 -35.34 -1.80
N PHE A 72 -16.28 -35.53 -1.23
CA PHE A 72 -15.64 -36.83 -1.13
C PHE A 72 -15.23 -37.14 0.32
N ARG A 73 -15.06 -38.42 0.61
CA ARG A 73 -14.46 -38.92 1.82
C ARG A 73 -13.19 -39.70 1.51
N VAL A 74 -12.25 -39.69 2.46
CA VAL A 74 -11.01 -40.42 2.31
C VAL A 74 -11.28 -41.90 2.68
N LYS A 75 -11.16 -42.81 1.70
CA LYS A 75 -11.28 -44.24 1.90
C LYS A 75 -10.00 -44.84 2.49
N ARG A 76 -8.83 -44.33 2.00
CA ARG A 76 -7.52 -44.75 2.51
C ARG A 76 -6.52 -43.60 2.35
N SER A 77 -5.72 -43.39 3.40
CA SER A 77 -4.63 -42.41 3.39
C SER A 77 -3.43 -42.99 4.17
N SER A 78 -2.34 -43.26 3.44
CA SER A 78 -1.08 -43.76 4.00
C SER A 78 0.09 -43.03 3.35
N ALA A 79 1.33 -43.31 3.75
CA ALA A 79 2.52 -42.79 3.06
C ALA A 79 2.57 -43.19 1.59
N ARG A 80 2.01 -44.37 1.23
CA ARG A 80 2.07 -44.91 -0.14
C ARG A 80 0.77 -44.82 -0.93
N SER A 81 -0.36 -44.41 -0.33
CA SER A 81 -1.67 -44.44 -1.01
C SER A 81 -2.59 -43.35 -0.54
N TYR A 82 -3.25 -42.72 -1.48
CA TYR A 82 -4.31 -41.72 -1.27
C TYR A 82 -5.52 -42.11 -2.11
N TRP A 83 -6.62 -42.53 -1.49
CA TRP A 83 -7.81 -43.03 -2.12
C TRP A 83 -9.06 -42.30 -1.61
N LEU A 84 -9.79 -41.69 -2.52
CA LEU A 84 -10.99 -40.88 -2.30
C LEU A 84 -12.19 -41.55 -2.96
N ILE A 85 -13.35 -41.45 -2.34
CA ILE A 85 -14.65 -41.87 -2.89
C ILE A 85 -15.69 -40.78 -2.66
N CYS A 86 -16.71 -40.73 -3.49
CA CYS A 86 -17.85 -39.83 -3.28
C CYS A 86 -18.53 -40.10 -1.93
N VAL A 87 -19.13 -39.06 -1.34
CA VAL A 87 -19.95 -39.18 -0.13
C VAL A 87 -21.32 -39.83 -0.44
N GLY A 88 -21.81 -39.68 -1.69
CA GLY A 88 -23.06 -40.25 -2.12
C GLY A 88 -23.04 -41.78 -2.09
N GLU A 89 -24.13 -42.39 -1.62
CA GLU A 89 -24.26 -43.82 -1.55
C GLU A 89 -24.24 -44.44 -2.96
N ASN A 90 -23.50 -45.54 -3.15
CA ASN A 90 -23.34 -46.28 -4.42
C ASN A 90 -22.84 -45.45 -5.62
N CYS A 91 -22.18 -44.29 -5.37
CA CYS A 91 -21.61 -43.48 -6.43
C CYS A 91 -20.28 -44.07 -6.94
N THR A 92 -20.16 -44.14 -8.28
CA THR A 92 -18.96 -44.68 -8.94
C THR A 92 -17.75 -43.78 -8.85
N TRP A 93 -17.94 -42.47 -8.59
CA TRP A 93 -16.82 -41.51 -8.52
C TRP A 93 -15.77 -41.94 -7.51
N HIS A 94 -14.55 -42.10 -7.98
CA HIS A 94 -13.43 -42.40 -7.13
C HIS A 94 -12.11 -41.87 -7.71
N PHE A 95 -11.16 -41.60 -6.81
CA PHE A 95 -9.84 -41.14 -7.15
C PHE A 95 -8.80 -41.95 -6.36
N LYS A 96 -7.73 -42.40 -7.03
CA LYS A 96 -6.65 -43.14 -6.41
C LYS A 96 -5.30 -42.64 -6.93
N ALA A 97 -4.42 -42.26 -6.00
CA ALA A 97 -3.02 -41.96 -6.25
C ALA A 97 -2.11 -42.81 -5.36
N THR A 98 -0.93 -43.11 -5.85
CA THR A 98 0.08 -43.87 -5.09
C THR A 98 1.45 -43.19 -5.21
N SER A 99 2.26 -43.36 -4.17
CA SER A 99 3.66 -42.97 -4.18
C SER A 99 4.42 -43.68 -5.32
N ILE A 100 5.43 -43.02 -5.88
CA ILE A 100 6.34 -43.55 -6.88
C ILE A 100 7.62 -44.01 -6.15
N ASN A 101 7.95 -45.28 -6.24
CA ASN A 101 9.19 -45.87 -5.69
C ASN A 101 9.47 -45.44 -4.23
N ASP A 102 8.42 -45.42 -3.39
CA ASP A 102 8.48 -44.98 -2.00
C ASP A 102 9.01 -43.56 -1.77
N SER A 103 9.01 -42.72 -2.82
CA SER A 103 9.35 -41.32 -2.73
C SER A 103 8.16 -40.49 -2.18
N THR A 104 8.38 -39.20 -2.00
CA THR A 104 7.31 -38.22 -1.63
C THR A 104 6.33 -37.98 -2.77
N MET A 105 6.73 -38.24 -4.03
CA MET A 105 5.92 -37.98 -5.22
C MET A 105 4.76 -38.96 -5.34
N PHE A 106 3.61 -38.45 -5.77
CA PHE A 106 2.38 -39.22 -5.99
C PHE A 106 1.94 -39.17 -7.43
N LYS A 107 1.68 -40.36 -8.00
CA LYS A 107 1.10 -40.52 -9.35
C LYS A 107 -0.37 -40.87 -9.28
N VAL A 108 -1.21 -40.18 -10.07
CA VAL A 108 -2.63 -40.52 -10.24
C VAL A 108 -2.72 -41.85 -10.99
N ARG A 109 -3.31 -42.87 -10.36
CA ARG A 109 -3.44 -44.21 -10.93
C ARG A 109 -4.78 -44.50 -11.51
N ASN A 110 -5.82 -43.95 -10.88
CA ASN A 110 -7.20 -44.15 -11.33
C ASN A 110 -8.02 -42.92 -10.96
N PHE A 111 -8.87 -42.46 -11.86
CA PHE A 111 -9.77 -41.35 -11.63
C PHE A 111 -11.04 -41.52 -12.50
N ASP A 112 -12.11 -41.94 -11.87
CA ASP A 112 -13.44 -41.94 -12.50
C ASP A 112 -14.10 -40.58 -12.16
N LYS A 113 -14.27 -39.75 -13.18
CA LYS A 113 -14.80 -38.39 -13.04
C LYS A 113 -16.33 -38.35 -12.95
N GLN A 114 -17.03 -39.47 -13.36
CA GLN A 114 -18.48 -39.51 -13.42
C GLN A 114 -19.10 -39.83 -12.08
N HIS A 115 -20.07 -39.04 -11.70
CA HIS A 115 -20.93 -39.31 -10.55
C HIS A 115 -22.19 -40.01 -10.99
N THR A 116 -22.53 -41.10 -10.32
CA THR A 116 -23.82 -41.79 -10.50
C THR A 116 -24.86 -41.38 -9.45
N CYS A 117 -24.47 -40.63 -8.45
CA CYS A 117 -25.40 -40.04 -7.49
C CYS A 117 -25.94 -38.68 -7.96
N SER A 118 -27.11 -38.28 -7.48
CA SER A 118 -27.58 -36.90 -7.63
C SER A 118 -26.69 -35.98 -6.78
N LEU A 119 -25.95 -35.08 -7.42
CA LEU A 119 -25.16 -34.08 -6.72
C LEU A 119 -26.04 -33.11 -5.92
N MET A 120 -27.32 -32.99 -6.27
CA MET A 120 -28.31 -32.16 -5.58
C MET A 120 -28.74 -32.75 -4.22
N ASP A 121 -28.76 -34.06 -4.07
CA ASP A 121 -29.19 -34.71 -2.83
C ASP A 121 -28.19 -34.51 -1.66
N ASN A 122 -26.98 -34.04 -1.96
CA ASN A 122 -25.94 -33.72 -0.98
C ASN A 122 -26.00 -32.29 -0.45
N THR A 123 -27.06 -31.52 -0.69
CA THR A 123 -27.24 -30.12 -0.26
C THR A 123 -27.26 -29.97 1.28
N PHE A 124 -27.59 -31.03 2.02
CA PHE A 124 -27.62 -31.01 3.49
C PHE A 124 -26.23 -31.08 4.16
N ILE A 125 -25.20 -31.50 3.45
CA ILE A 125 -23.85 -31.53 3.99
C ILE A 125 -23.10 -30.30 3.54
N GLN A 126 -23.02 -29.30 4.39
CA GLN A 126 -22.34 -28.04 4.10
C GLN A 126 -20.87 -28.28 3.75
N ARG A 127 -20.47 -27.93 2.53
CA ARG A 127 -19.09 -28.00 2.08
C ARG A 127 -18.24 -27.08 2.97
N LYS A 128 -17.15 -27.62 3.50
CA LYS A 128 -16.22 -26.89 4.37
C LYS A 128 -14.83 -26.83 3.72
N PRO A 129 -14.60 -26.05 2.66
CA PRO A 129 -13.28 -25.93 2.08
C PRO A 129 -12.30 -25.36 3.12
N THR A 130 -11.04 -25.74 2.99
CA THR A 130 -9.99 -25.14 3.82
C THR A 130 -9.74 -23.71 3.39
N THR A 131 -9.24 -22.89 4.31
CA THR A 131 -8.85 -21.49 4.00
C THR A 131 -7.76 -21.40 2.93
N MET A 132 -6.94 -22.45 2.80
CA MET A 132 -5.93 -22.59 1.75
C MET A 132 -6.58 -22.72 0.37
N VAL A 133 -7.56 -23.59 0.21
CA VAL A 133 -8.29 -23.79 -1.05
C VAL A 133 -9.04 -22.52 -1.45
N VAL A 134 -9.78 -21.91 -0.52
CA VAL A 134 -10.47 -20.66 -0.82
C VAL A 134 -9.47 -19.54 -1.17
N GLY A 135 -8.36 -19.46 -0.43
CA GLY A 135 -7.30 -18.50 -0.68
C GLY A 135 -6.72 -18.63 -2.09
N SER A 136 -6.40 -19.85 -2.53
CA SER A 136 -5.90 -20.09 -3.89
C SER A 136 -6.90 -19.73 -4.98
N MET A 137 -8.19 -19.99 -4.77
CA MET A 137 -9.26 -19.67 -5.74
C MET A 137 -9.42 -18.14 -5.95
N VAL A 138 -9.17 -17.33 -4.92
CA VAL A 138 -9.37 -15.88 -4.99
C VAL A 138 -8.11 -15.08 -5.34
N ILE A 139 -6.95 -15.74 -5.54
CA ILE A 139 -5.70 -15.09 -5.98
C ILE A 139 -5.91 -14.15 -7.18
N PRO A 140 -6.62 -14.55 -8.27
CA PRO A 140 -6.79 -13.70 -9.44
C PRO A 140 -7.50 -12.38 -9.14
N LYS A 141 -8.35 -12.34 -8.11
CA LYS A 141 -9.07 -11.12 -7.68
C LYS A 141 -8.12 -10.08 -7.03
N TYR A 142 -6.92 -10.49 -6.60
CA TYR A 142 -5.89 -9.63 -5.98
C TYR A 142 -4.71 -9.30 -6.90
N SER A 143 -4.72 -9.76 -8.16
CA SER A 143 -3.64 -9.50 -9.12
C SER A 143 -3.49 -8.02 -9.45
N ASP A 144 -4.59 -7.26 -9.50
CA ASP A 144 -4.54 -5.80 -9.59
C ASP A 144 -4.57 -5.19 -8.16
N PRO A 145 -3.49 -4.51 -7.74
CA PRO A 145 -3.41 -3.86 -6.43
C PRO A 145 -4.51 -2.82 -6.17
N LYS A 146 -5.15 -2.31 -7.22
CA LYS A 146 -6.22 -1.30 -7.12
C LYS A 146 -7.58 -1.93 -6.80
N THR A 147 -7.74 -3.22 -7.01
CA THR A 147 -8.99 -3.93 -6.77
C THR A 147 -9.26 -4.05 -5.28
N ILE A 148 -10.39 -3.50 -4.83
CA ILE A 148 -10.87 -3.68 -3.46
C ILE A 148 -11.73 -4.93 -3.43
N TYR A 149 -11.16 -6.04 -2.94
CA TYR A 149 -11.86 -7.29 -2.76
C TYR A 149 -11.83 -7.68 -1.29
N THR A 150 -13.00 -7.61 -0.65
CA THR A 150 -13.15 -7.73 0.80
C THR A 150 -13.51 -9.16 1.23
N PRO A 151 -13.38 -9.52 2.52
CA PRO A 151 -13.89 -10.80 3.01
C PRO A 151 -15.39 -11.02 2.76
N LYS A 152 -16.19 -9.93 2.67
CA LYS A 152 -17.62 -10.04 2.31
C LYS A 152 -17.81 -10.44 0.86
N ASP A 153 -16.97 -9.91 -0.05
CA ASP A 153 -16.99 -10.29 -1.46
C ASP A 153 -16.59 -11.75 -1.63
N ILE A 154 -15.60 -12.24 -0.86
CA ILE A 154 -15.25 -13.66 -0.82
C ILE A 154 -16.44 -14.51 -0.34
N GLN A 155 -17.16 -14.09 0.70
CA GLN A 155 -18.34 -14.82 1.17
C GLN A 155 -19.41 -14.88 0.06
N PHE A 156 -19.65 -13.75 -0.60
CA PHE A 156 -20.63 -13.65 -1.68
C PHE A 156 -20.27 -14.54 -2.89
N ASP A 157 -19.04 -14.43 -3.40
CA ASP A 157 -18.60 -15.22 -4.57
C ASP A 157 -18.57 -16.71 -4.25
N MET A 158 -18.07 -17.11 -3.08
CA MET A 158 -18.06 -18.51 -2.68
C MET A 158 -19.46 -19.11 -2.51
N LEU A 159 -20.43 -18.30 -2.07
CA LEU A 159 -21.81 -18.75 -1.99
C LEU A 159 -22.48 -18.82 -3.39
N SER A 160 -22.33 -17.77 -4.19
CA SER A 160 -23.02 -17.67 -5.49
C SER A 160 -22.44 -18.60 -6.55
N GLU A 161 -21.11 -18.73 -6.64
CA GLU A 161 -20.44 -19.51 -7.67
C GLU A 161 -20.28 -20.99 -7.29
N HIS A 162 -20.05 -21.26 -6.00
CA HIS A 162 -19.62 -22.58 -5.52
C HIS A 162 -20.56 -23.21 -4.48
N ASP A 163 -21.66 -22.55 -4.09
CA ASP A 163 -22.59 -22.99 -3.04
C ASP A 163 -21.90 -23.26 -1.69
N VAL A 164 -20.88 -22.45 -1.36
CA VAL A 164 -20.09 -22.57 -0.13
C VAL A 164 -20.38 -21.41 0.79
N ASN A 165 -21.00 -21.69 1.93
CA ASN A 165 -21.21 -20.69 2.96
C ASN A 165 -19.99 -20.59 3.89
N LEU A 166 -19.33 -19.42 3.88
CA LEU A 166 -18.15 -19.12 4.70
C LEU A 166 -18.51 -18.18 5.84
N THR A 167 -17.95 -18.42 7.02
CA THR A 167 -17.95 -17.39 8.06
C THR A 167 -17.00 -16.26 7.67
N TYR A 168 -17.27 -15.04 8.17
CA TYR A 168 -16.40 -13.89 7.91
C TYR A 168 -14.93 -14.17 8.25
N MET A 169 -14.68 -14.82 9.38
CA MET A 169 -13.30 -15.18 9.81
C MET A 169 -12.62 -16.15 8.86
N LYS A 170 -13.36 -17.09 8.25
CA LYS A 170 -12.78 -17.99 7.22
C LYS A 170 -12.48 -17.24 5.94
N ALA A 171 -13.37 -16.36 5.49
CA ALA A 171 -13.15 -15.51 4.34
C ALA A 171 -11.96 -14.55 4.57
N TRP A 172 -11.85 -13.97 5.76
CA TRP A 172 -10.70 -13.13 6.13
C TRP A 172 -9.38 -13.93 6.10
N ARG A 173 -9.34 -15.12 6.70
CA ARG A 173 -8.15 -15.99 6.64
C ARG A 173 -7.83 -16.44 5.22
N ALA A 174 -8.82 -16.65 4.37
CA ALA A 174 -8.61 -16.98 2.97
C ALA A 174 -7.99 -15.80 2.20
N LYS A 175 -8.45 -14.56 2.47
CA LYS A 175 -7.81 -13.34 1.97
C LYS A 175 -6.33 -13.29 2.35
N GLU A 176 -6.01 -13.48 3.62
CA GLU A 176 -4.62 -13.47 4.10
C GLU A 176 -3.77 -14.54 3.40
N LYS A 177 -4.33 -15.73 3.17
CA LYS A 177 -3.65 -16.79 2.42
C LYS A 177 -3.44 -16.44 0.94
N ALA A 178 -4.44 -15.88 0.28
CA ALA A 178 -4.32 -15.41 -1.10
C ALA A 178 -3.21 -14.35 -1.25
N LEU A 179 -3.17 -13.38 -0.35
CA LEU A 179 -2.13 -12.37 -0.31
C LEU A 179 -0.74 -12.96 -0.01
N GLN A 180 -0.67 -13.97 0.86
CA GLN A 180 0.57 -14.68 1.16
C GLN A 180 1.09 -15.46 -0.07
N PHE A 181 0.22 -16.13 -0.83
CA PHE A 181 0.61 -16.80 -2.08
C PHE A 181 1.10 -15.80 -3.13
N LEU A 182 0.44 -14.64 -3.25
CA LEU A 182 0.77 -13.64 -4.26
C LEU A 182 2.03 -12.84 -3.93
N ARG A 183 2.25 -12.51 -2.67
CA ARG A 183 3.28 -11.55 -2.22
C ARG A 183 4.40 -12.21 -1.39
N GLY A 184 4.25 -13.48 -1.03
CA GLY A 184 5.17 -14.17 -0.14
C GLY A 184 4.86 -13.97 1.36
N HIS A 185 5.73 -14.50 2.20
CA HIS A 185 5.54 -14.40 3.65
C HIS A 185 6.09 -13.08 4.19
N PRO A 186 5.38 -12.36 5.07
CA PRO A 186 5.84 -11.10 5.62
C PRO A 186 7.22 -11.16 6.27
N THR A 187 7.55 -12.26 6.98
CA THR A 187 8.88 -12.47 7.58
C THR A 187 10.01 -12.40 6.56
N ASP A 188 9.78 -12.91 5.35
CA ASP A 188 10.79 -12.91 4.29
C ASP A 188 11.02 -11.49 3.75
N SER A 189 9.99 -10.66 3.68
CA SER A 189 10.12 -9.25 3.31
C SER A 189 10.94 -8.47 4.35
N TYR A 190 10.70 -8.69 5.65
CA TYR A 190 11.53 -8.10 6.71
C TYR A 190 12.98 -8.61 6.68
N ARG A 191 13.19 -9.87 6.33
CA ARG A 191 14.55 -10.46 6.18
C ARG A 191 15.30 -9.83 5.01
N LYS A 192 14.61 -9.51 3.91
CA LYS A 192 15.16 -8.84 2.72
C LYS A 192 15.42 -7.35 2.92
N LEU A 193 14.81 -6.72 3.92
CA LEU A 193 14.85 -5.28 4.12
C LEU A 193 16.28 -4.69 4.17
N PRO A 194 17.25 -5.25 4.94
CA PRO A 194 18.62 -4.70 4.96
C PRO A 194 19.29 -4.71 3.57
N SER A 195 19.11 -5.79 2.82
CA SER A 195 19.67 -5.92 1.47
C SER A 195 19.01 -4.94 0.49
N TYR A 196 17.69 -4.75 0.61
CA TYR A 196 16.95 -3.76 -0.18
C TYR A 196 17.47 -2.35 0.07
N LEU A 197 17.62 -1.95 1.33
CA LEU A 197 18.10 -0.62 1.70
C LEU A 197 19.54 -0.38 1.20
N TYR A 198 20.41 -1.38 1.32
CA TYR A 198 21.77 -1.31 0.76
C TYR A 198 21.78 -1.10 -0.76
N ILE A 199 20.88 -1.78 -1.48
CA ILE A 199 20.75 -1.62 -2.94
C ILE A 199 20.16 -0.24 -3.26
N LEU A 200 19.20 0.25 -2.47
CA LEU A 200 18.57 1.55 -2.63
C LEU A 200 19.58 2.72 -2.51
N GLU A 201 20.52 2.64 -1.59
CA GLU A 201 21.50 3.71 -1.37
C GLU A 201 22.45 3.90 -2.58
N LYS A 202 22.70 2.86 -3.39
CA LYS A 202 23.61 2.93 -4.55
C LYS A 202 23.17 3.95 -5.62
N PRO A 203 21.93 3.87 -6.17
CA PRO A 203 21.44 4.83 -7.17
C PRO A 203 21.04 6.17 -6.55
N TYR A 204 20.86 6.24 -5.23
CA TYR A 204 20.44 7.45 -4.51
C TYR A 204 21.46 7.89 -3.45
N PRO A 205 22.71 8.20 -3.85
CA PRO A 205 23.72 8.65 -2.92
C PRO A 205 23.27 9.95 -2.23
N ARG A 206 23.62 10.13 -0.97
CA ARG A 206 23.15 11.23 -0.09
C ARG A 206 21.70 11.10 0.39
N SER A 207 21.04 9.99 0.16
CA SER A 207 19.80 9.68 0.89
C SER A 207 20.10 9.41 2.36
N VAL A 208 19.16 9.73 3.24
CA VAL A 208 19.26 9.39 4.65
C VAL A 208 18.33 8.20 4.89
N VAL A 209 18.95 7.04 5.11
CA VAL A 209 18.24 5.79 5.39
C VAL A 209 18.71 5.24 6.73
N LYS A 210 17.76 4.93 7.61
CA LYS A 210 18.06 4.38 8.94
C LYS A 210 17.16 3.21 9.26
N LEU A 211 17.76 2.04 9.42
CA LEU A 211 17.11 0.85 9.95
C LEU A 211 17.55 0.64 11.41
N LYS A 212 16.60 0.40 12.30
CA LYS A 212 16.88 -0.02 13.67
C LYS A 212 16.13 -1.30 14.01
N LYS A 213 16.81 -2.16 14.74
CA LYS A 213 16.29 -3.41 15.28
C LYS A 213 16.53 -3.45 16.79
N THR A 214 15.80 -4.32 17.48
CA THR A 214 16.08 -4.69 18.88
C THR A 214 17.35 -5.53 18.99
N ASP A 215 17.82 -5.75 20.21
CA ASP A 215 18.94 -6.66 20.50
C ASP A 215 18.61 -8.10 20.04
N ASP A 216 17.35 -8.52 20.10
CA ASP A 216 16.84 -9.79 19.57
C ASP A 216 16.64 -9.81 18.04
N ASN A 217 17.19 -8.82 17.33
CA ASN A 217 17.12 -8.66 15.88
C ASN A 217 15.70 -8.47 15.33
N CYS A 218 14.72 -8.09 16.17
CA CYS A 218 13.38 -7.72 15.73
C CYS A 218 13.36 -6.31 15.14
N PHE A 219 12.53 -6.09 14.14
CA PHE A 219 12.34 -4.79 13.51
C PHE A 219 11.74 -3.78 14.51
N LEU A 220 12.29 -2.57 14.55
CA LEU A 220 11.75 -1.43 15.30
C LEU A 220 11.26 -0.35 14.36
N TYR A 221 12.14 0.16 13.50
CA TYR A 221 11.78 1.18 12.53
C TYR A 221 12.75 1.20 11.34
N VAL A 222 12.24 1.70 10.23
CA VAL A 222 13.04 2.21 9.11
C VAL A 222 12.57 3.61 8.76
N VAL A 223 13.51 4.53 8.56
CA VAL A 223 13.25 5.89 8.06
C VAL A 223 14.02 6.06 6.77
N ASP A 224 13.35 6.63 5.77
CA ASP A 224 13.88 6.85 4.43
C ASP A 224 13.55 8.29 3.97
N ALA A 225 14.60 9.04 3.64
CA ALA A 225 14.54 10.34 2.96
C ALA A 225 15.44 10.30 1.73
N ILE A 226 14.84 10.17 0.56
CA ILE A 226 15.56 9.98 -0.70
C ILE A 226 16.18 11.30 -1.18
N CYS A 227 17.39 11.25 -1.73
CA CYS A 227 18.16 12.41 -2.15
C CYS A 227 17.44 13.34 -3.12
N THR A 228 16.52 12.84 -3.95
CA THR A 228 15.67 13.65 -4.84
C THR A 228 14.74 14.57 -4.07
N SER A 229 14.12 14.08 -2.98
CA SER A 229 13.31 14.89 -2.07
C SER A 229 14.16 15.88 -1.30
N ILE A 230 15.35 15.45 -0.86
CA ILE A 230 16.31 16.32 -0.12
C ILE A 230 16.71 17.49 -1.01
N SER A 231 17.11 17.23 -2.26
CA SER A 231 17.47 18.29 -3.22
C SER A 231 16.29 19.17 -3.60
N GLY A 232 15.08 18.61 -3.70
CA GLY A 232 13.86 19.33 -4.03
C GLY A 232 13.36 20.25 -2.91
N TRP A 233 13.74 19.97 -1.65
CA TRP A 233 13.32 20.76 -0.48
C TRP A 233 13.70 22.23 -0.56
N GLU A 234 14.85 22.53 -1.12
CA GLU A 234 15.33 23.91 -1.24
C GLU A 234 14.35 24.81 -2.04
N TYR A 235 13.67 24.22 -3.01
CA TYR A 235 12.69 24.90 -3.88
C TYR A 235 11.26 24.84 -3.37
N CYS A 236 11.04 24.21 -2.24
CA CYS A 236 9.74 24.08 -1.62
C CYS A 236 9.51 25.13 -0.53
N ARG A 237 8.25 25.29 -0.16
CA ARG A 237 7.90 26.09 1.02
C ARG A 237 8.47 25.47 2.26
N PRO A 238 9.01 26.25 3.20
CA PRO A 238 9.56 25.74 4.45
C PRO A 238 8.47 25.32 5.45
N VAL A 239 7.41 24.70 4.98
CA VAL A 239 6.29 24.20 5.76
C VAL A 239 6.25 22.69 5.65
N VAL A 240 6.54 22.00 6.73
CA VAL A 240 6.52 20.53 6.81
C VAL A 240 5.20 20.08 7.42
N VAL A 241 4.48 19.22 6.73
CA VAL A 241 3.27 18.60 7.26
C VAL A 241 3.56 17.15 7.60
N VAL A 242 3.28 16.76 8.85
CA VAL A 242 3.55 15.42 9.34
C VAL A 242 2.29 14.72 9.84
N TYR A 243 2.23 13.41 9.64
CA TYR A 243 1.16 12.57 10.16
C TYR A 243 1.56 11.10 10.19
N GLY A 244 0.85 10.31 11.01
CA GLY A 244 0.93 8.87 11.07
C GLY A 244 -0.30 8.20 10.46
N THR A 245 -0.13 7.06 9.80
CA THR A 245 -1.23 6.26 9.27
C THR A 245 -0.97 4.77 9.41
N PHE A 246 -2.03 4.01 9.71
CA PHE A 246 -1.93 2.56 9.93
C PHE A 246 -1.61 1.81 8.67
N LEU A 247 -0.66 0.88 8.76
CA LEU A 247 -0.45 -0.17 7.78
C LEU A 247 -1.59 -1.19 7.87
N LYS A 248 -1.93 -1.80 6.75
CA LYS A 248 -3.02 -2.78 6.63
C LYS A 248 -2.52 -4.18 6.31
N SER A 249 -1.20 -4.34 6.18
CA SER A 249 -0.56 -5.63 5.99
C SER A 249 -0.65 -6.50 7.24
N SER A 250 -0.33 -7.77 7.12
CA SER A 250 -0.42 -8.78 8.21
C SER A 250 0.36 -8.37 9.47
N TYR A 251 1.48 -7.69 9.31
CA TYR A 251 2.28 -7.15 10.41
C TYR A 251 1.94 -5.70 10.72
N ARG A 252 0.77 -5.36 10.92
CA ARG A 252 0.32 -4.03 11.29
C ARG A 252 1.47 -3.14 11.78
N GLY A 253 1.41 -1.89 11.61
CA GLY A 253 2.42 -0.92 12.02
C GLY A 253 1.92 0.44 11.60
N ILE A 254 2.77 1.44 11.75
CA ILE A 254 2.43 2.81 11.43
C ILE A 254 3.40 3.31 10.35
N MET A 255 2.87 3.98 9.34
CA MET A 255 3.66 4.77 8.40
C MET A 255 3.61 6.22 8.81
N LEU A 256 4.76 6.76 9.20
CA LEU A 256 4.99 8.18 9.48
C LEU A 256 5.37 8.86 8.19
N ILE A 257 4.82 10.02 7.91
CA ILE A 257 5.08 10.75 6.67
C ILE A 257 5.36 12.22 6.99
N ALA A 258 6.42 12.75 6.38
CA ALA A 258 6.65 14.18 6.26
C ALA A 258 6.50 14.60 4.80
N SER A 259 5.82 15.70 4.55
CA SER A 259 5.58 16.22 3.22
C SER A 259 5.54 17.74 3.21
N THR A 260 5.72 18.32 2.02
CA THR A 260 5.59 19.76 1.77
C THR A 260 4.89 20.01 0.45
N MET A 261 4.81 21.27 0.06
CA MET A 261 4.37 21.69 -1.27
C MET A 261 5.45 22.49 -1.99
N ASP A 262 5.62 22.22 -3.27
CA ASP A 262 6.45 23.00 -4.15
C ASP A 262 5.81 24.38 -4.48
N ALA A 263 6.52 25.20 -5.25
CA ALA A 263 6.04 26.52 -5.69
C ALA A 263 4.78 26.46 -6.59
N ALA A 264 4.49 25.31 -7.21
CA ALA A 264 3.28 25.10 -8.00
C ALA A 264 2.08 24.65 -7.13
N GLY A 265 2.29 24.43 -5.83
CA GLY A 265 1.29 23.90 -4.91
C GLY A 265 1.09 22.39 -5.03
N THR A 266 2.07 21.68 -5.62
CA THR A 266 2.05 20.22 -5.72
C THR A 266 2.73 19.59 -4.51
N ILE A 267 2.22 18.45 -4.09
CA ILE A 267 2.76 17.74 -2.93
C ILE A 267 4.12 17.12 -3.26
N LEU A 268 5.09 17.32 -2.39
CA LEU A 268 6.37 16.63 -2.38
C LEU A 268 6.48 15.84 -1.08
N PRO A 269 6.50 14.50 -1.13
CA PRO A 269 6.89 13.69 0.02
C PRO A 269 8.36 13.95 0.35
N LEU A 270 8.66 14.17 1.62
CA LEU A 270 10.01 14.42 2.11
C LEU A 270 10.62 13.15 2.69
N ALA A 271 9.95 12.54 3.65
CA ALA A 271 10.44 11.34 4.31
C ALA A 271 9.31 10.39 4.68
N TYR A 272 9.63 9.11 4.73
CA TYR A 272 8.77 8.06 5.22
C TYR A 272 9.44 7.35 6.39
N GLY A 273 8.66 7.02 7.41
CA GLY A 273 9.08 6.16 8.51
C GLY A 273 8.10 5.00 8.63
N LEU A 274 8.58 3.77 8.67
CA LEU A 274 7.77 2.62 9.03
C LEU A 274 8.19 2.19 10.42
N VAL A 275 7.23 2.14 11.34
CA VAL A 275 7.45 1.83 12.75
C VAL A 275 6.45 0.78 13.22
N ASP A 276 6.79 0.04 14.26
CA ASP A 276 5.90 -0.95 14.86
C ASP A 276 4.70 -0.29 15.56
N SER A 277 4.95 0.85 16.21
CA SER A 277 3.95 1.58 16.99
C SER A 277 4.20 3.10 16.97
N GLU A 278 3.11 3.86 17.10
CA GLU A 278 3.15 5.32 17.18
C GLU A 278 3.35 5.75 18.63
N ASN A 279 4.58 6.16 18.97
CA ASN A 279 4.95 6.59 20.32
C ASN A 279 6.03 7.68 20.28
N ASP A 280 6.40 8.21 21.46
CA ASP A 280 7.39 9.27 21.62
C ASP A 280 8.75 8.91 20.98
N THR A 281 9.19 7.66 21.16
CA THR A 281 10.47 7.17 20.61
C THR A 281 10.44 7.11 19.09
N SER A 282 9.37 6.59 18.49
CA SER A 282 9.21 6.48 17.05
C SER A 282 9.22 7.86 16.38
N TRP A 283 8.47 8.83 16.92
CA TRP A 283 8.45 10.19 16.41
C TRP A 283 9.77 10.93 16.62
N LYS A 284 10.41 10.74 17.77
CA LYS A 284 11.73 11.33 18.03
C LYS A 284 12.74 10.80 17.02
N CYS A 285 12.84 9.49 16.83
CA CYS A 285 13.75 8.90 15.84
C CYS A 285 13.46 9.40 14.42
N PHE A 286 12.18 9.51 14.05
CA PHE A 286 11.78 10.04 12.75
C PHE A 286 12.27 11.47 12.54
N PHE A 287 12.05 12.37 13.51
CA PHE A 287 12.49 13.75 13.40
C PHE A 287 14.01 13.91 13.48
N GLU A 288 14.73 13.05 14.21
CA GLU A 288 16.21 13.05 14.23
C GLU A 288 16.76 12.73 12.82
N GLN A 289 16.21 11.72 12.13
CA GLN A 289 16.62 11.40 10.77
C GLN A 289 16.15 12.48 9.78
N PHE A 290 14.97 13.04 9.98
CA PHE A 290 14.46 14.16 9.19
C PHE A 290 15.38 15.39 9.32
N LYS A 291 15.82 15.73 10.53
CA LYS A 291 16.76 16.83 10.79
C LYS A 291 18.12 16.58 10.16
N LEU A 292 18.61 15.34 10.18
CA LEU A 292 19.85 14.96 9.50
C LEU A 292 19.75 15.18 7.99
N ALA A 293 18.59 14.85 7.39
CA ALA A 293 18.36 14.98 5.95
C ALA A 293 18.15 16.43 5.49
N TYR A 294 17.38 17.21 6.24
CA TYR A 294 16.81 18.49 5.80
C TYR A 294 17.33 19.70 6.59
N GLY A 295 17.94 19.49 7.75
CA GLY A 295 18.39 20.56 8.63
C GLY A 295 17.27 21.46 9.15
N GLU A 296 17.60 22.72 9.33
CA GLU A 296 16.67 23.82 9.66
C GLU A 296 16.78 24.92 8.59
N ARG A 297 15.65 25.51 8.24
CA ARG A 297 15.58 26.61 7.26
C ARG A 297 14.94 27.83 7.91
N ALA A 298 15.30 29.02 7.40
CA ALA A 298 14.63 30.26 7.77
C ALA A 298 13.12 30.14 7.49
N ASN A 299 12.30 30.61 8.43
CA ASN A 299 10.84 30.56 8.37
C ASN A 299 10.26 29.13 8.25
N MET A 300 11.02 28.11 8.65
CA MET A 300 10.53 26.75 8.72
C MET A 300 9.48 26.62 9.83
N CYS A 301 8.45 25.85 9.55
CA CYS A 301 7.45 25.46 10.55
C CYS A 301 6.91 24.06 10.27
N VAL A 302 6.34 23.43 11.30
CA VAL A 302 5.73 22.10 11.20
C VAL A 302 4.22 22.22 11.44
N VAL A 303 3.43 21.61 10.58
CA VAL A 303 1.98 21.45 10.74
C VAL A 303 1.69 19.99 11.06
N LEU A 304 0.98 19.75 12.15
CA LEU A 304 0.74 18.41 12.69
C LEU A 304 -0.69 18.26 13.22
N ASP A 305 -1.11 17.03 13.43
CA ASP A 305 -2.27 16.78 14.30
C ASP A 305 -1.88 17.06 15.76
N ARG A 306 -2.84 16.92 16.67
CA ARG A 306 -2.62 17.17 18.10
C ARG A 306 -2.15 15.93 18.87
N ASN A 307 -1.44 15.01 18.21
CA ASN A 307 -0.84 13.86 18.87
C ASN A 307 0.30 14.33 19.80
N GLU A 308 0.24 13.96 21.07
CA GLU A 308 1.20 14.40 22.09
C GLU A 308 2.62 13.93 21.79
N SER A 309 2.79 12.73 21.23
CA SER A 309 4.09 12.18 20.88
C SER A 309 4.75 12.98 19.76
N ILE A 310 3.98 13.49 18.78
CA ILE A 310 4.51 14.38 17.74
C ILE A 310 4.95 15.70 18.35
N LEU A 311 4.12 16.30 19.21
CA LEU A 311 4.44 17.56 19.87
C LEU A 311 5.70 17.47 20.72
N LYS A 312 5.85 16.42 21.52
CA LYS A 312 7.05 16.16 22.32
C LYS A 312 8.30 15.99 21.44
N ALA A 313 8.21 15.12 20.44
CA ALA A 313 9.34 14.83 19.55
C ALA A 313 9.78 16.08 18.79
N THR A 314 8.83 16.86 18.25
CA THR A 314 9.13 18.12 17.57
C THR A 314 9.80 19.14 18.51
N SER A 315 9.27 19.30 19.72
CA SER A 315 9.87 20.23 20.71
C SER A 315 11.29 19.85 21.13
N ILE A 316 11.60 18.54 21.17
CA ILE A 316 12.94 18.05 21.51
C ILE A 316 13.93 18.23 20.35
N VAL A 317 13.53 17.83 19.14
CA VAL A 317 14.44 17.80 17.98
C VAL A 317 14.55 19.17 17.30
N TYR A 318 13.47 19.96 17.32
CA TYR A 318 13.37 21.27 16.70
C TYR A 318 12.87 22.34 17.70
N PRO A 319 13.62 22.65 18.76
CA PRO A 319 13.15 23.52 19.85
C PRO A 319 12.85 24.95 19.41
N GLY A 320 13.48 25.43 18.31
CA GLY A 320 13.29 26.78 17.78
C GLY A 320 12.29 26.86 16.61
N ILE A 321 11.75 25.75 16.15
CA ILE A 321 10.85 25.73 14.99
C ILE A 321 9.40 25.77 15.45
N PRO A 322 8.59 26.77 15.03
CA PRO A 322 7.17 26.82 15.36
C PRO A 322 6.41 25.61 14.85
N HIS A 323 5.52 25.07 15.67
CA HIS A 323 4.62 24.01 15.26
C HIS A 323 3.16 24.43 15.42
N TYR A 324 2.38 24.11 14.41
CA TYR A 324 0.98 24.50 14.27
C TYR A 324 0.06 23.31 14.20
N SER A 325 -1.12 23.46 14.77
CA SER A 325 -2.14 22.43 14.73
C SER A 325 -2.95 22.51 13.41
N CYS A 326 -3.25 21.36 12.84
CA CYS A 326 -4.14 21.26 11.69
C CYS A 326 -5.54 21.78 12.06
N MET A 327 -6.04 22.77 11.31
CA MET A 327 -7.35 23.33 11.59
C MET A 327 -8.49 22.33 11.39
N TRP A 328 -8.34 21.33 10.50
CA TRP A 328 -9.34 20.28 10.31
C TRP A 328 -9.45 19.34 11.49
N HIS A 329 -8.34 18.95 12.08
CA HIS A 329 -8.34 18.10 13.27
C HIS A 329 -8.93 18.83 14.49
N ILE A 330 -8.64 20.13 14.65
CA ILE A 330 -9.29 20.93 15.69
C ILE A 330 -10.81 20.97 15.46
N TRP A 331 -11.25 21.21 14.22
CA TRP A 331 -12.67 21.20 13.87
C TRP A 331 -13.34 19.85 14.17
N THR A 332 -12.69 18.74 13.81
CA THR A 332 -13.20 17.40 14.09
C THR A 332 -13.38 17.18 15.60
N ASN A 333 -12.44 17.66 16.41
CA ASN A 333 -12.55 17.60 17.88
C ASN A 333 -13.67 18.48 18.41
N ILE A 334 -13.83 19.69 17.86
CA ILE A 334 -14.96 20.58 18.21
C ILE A 334 -16.29 19.87 17.93
N ARG A 335 -16.44 19.32 16.73
CA ARG A 335 -17.65 18.59 16.31
C ARG A 335 -17.95 17.37 17.19
N ALA A 336 -16.92 16.67 17.65
CA ALA A 336 -17.08 15.52 18.54
C ALA A 336 -17.50 15.92 19.95
N LYS A 337 -16.94 17.02 20.50
CA LYS A 337 -17.16 17.47 21.88
C LYS A 337 -18.43 18.32 22.03
N PHE A 338 -18.74 19.18 21.08
CA PHE A 338 -19.80 20.20 21.17
C PHE A 338 -20.86 19.93 20.10
N LYS A 339 -22.07 19.62 20.52
CA LYS A 339 -23.13 19.10 19.62
C LYS A 339 -24.08 20.18 19.06
N LYS A 340 -23.89 21.46 19.40
CA LYS A 340 -24.83 22.54 19.02
C LYS A 340 -24.28 23.38 17.86
N GLY A 341 -25.16 23.78 16.94
CA GLY A 341 -24.90 24.82 15.92
C GLY A 341 -23.81 24.52 14.91
N HIS A 342 -23.54 23.27 14.57
CA HIS A 342 -22.37 22.83 13.77
C HIS A 342 -22.17 23.54 12.43
N LEU A 343 -23.25 23.86 11.68
CA LEU A 343 -23.14 24.53 10.38
C LEU A 343 -22.54 25.92 10.55
N LYS A 344 -23.20 26.77 11.32
CA LYS A 344 -22.77 28.14 11.56
C LYS A 344 -21.42 28.21 12.28
N LEU A 345 -21.20 27.29 13.24
CA LEU A 345 -19.95 27.19 13.97
C LEU A 345 -18.80 26.76 13.07
N SER A 346 -19.02 25.89 12.07
CA SER A 346 -18.05 25.48 11.08
C SER A 346 -17.58 26.68 10.24
N GLU A 347 -18.52 27.42 9.66
CA GLU A 347 -18.23 28.58 8.84
C GLU A 347 -17.42 29.62 9.61
N LEU A 348 -17.87 29.96 10.83
CA LEU A 348 -17.18 30.91 11.69
C LEU A 348 -15.80 30.43 12.09
N TYR A 349 -15.64 29.16 12.48
CA TYR A 349 -14.36 28.61 12.88
C TYR A 349 -13.33 28.69 11.74
N PHE A 350 -13.69 28.21 10.54
CA PHE A 350 -12.77 28.25 9.41
C PHE A 350 -12.48 29.69 8.93
N ALA A 351 -13.44 30.60 9.06
CA ALA A 351 -13.23 32.01 8.77
C ALA A 351 -12.31 32.66 9.81
N THR A 352 -12.52 32.40 11.11
CA THR A 352 -11.66 32.88 12.20
C THR A 352 -10.21 32.39 12.04
N THR A 353 -10.03 31.10 11.72
CA THR A 353 -8.70 30.51 11.50
C THR A 353 -7.91 31.25 10.41
N ARG A 354 -8.60 31.70 9.37
CA ARG A 354 -8.02 32.35 8.18
C ARG A 354 -7.97 33.87 8.24
N SER A 355 -8.44 34.50 9.31
CA SER A 355 -8.46 35.96 9.46
C SER A 355 -7.08 36.55 9.28
N TYR A 356 -7.01 37.69 8.58
CA TYR A 356 -5.78 38.42 8.29
C TYR A 356 -5.50 39.52 9.32
N THR A 357 -6.54 40.07 9.95
CA THR A 357 -6.44 41.12 10.96
C THR A 357 -6.94 40.65 12.32
N LEU A 358 -6.45 41.29 13.40
CA LEU A 358 -6.89 41.01 14.77
C LEU A 358 -8.38 41.37 14.95
N ASP A 359 -8.81 42.48 14.32
CA ASP A 359 -10.21 42.92 14.43
C ASP A 359 -11.16 41.88 13.82
N GLU A 360 -10.82 41.41 12.62
CA GLU A 360 -11.58 40.34 11.96
C GLU A 360 -11.61 39.04 12.80
N PHE A 361 -10.49 38.68 13.42
CA PHE A 361 -10.39 37.52 14.29
C PHE A 361 -11.27 37.71 15.53
N ASN A 362 -11.16 38.86 16.20
CA ASN A 362 -11.89 39.17 17.43
C ASN A 362 -13.40 39.22 17.19
N GLU A 363 -13.85 39.80 16.08
CA GLU A 363 -15.25 39.79 15.69
C GLU A 363 -15.79 38.36 15.53
N LYS A 364 -15.06 37.52 14.82
CA LYS A 364 -15.51 36.14 14.55
C LYS A 364 -15.44 35.23 15.78
N ILE A 365 -14.40 35.37 16.62
CA ILE A 365 -14.29 34.59 17.84
C ILE A 365 -15.38 34.97 18.86
N SER A 366 -15.85 36.23 18.90
CA SER A 366 -16.99 36.67 19.68
C SER A 366 -18.29 36.03 19.19
N LYS A 367 -18.49 35.95 17.88
CA LYS A 367 -19.64 35.25 17.29
C LYS A 367 -19.64 33.74 17.60
N ILE A 368 -18.46 33.10 17.71
CA ILE A 368 -18.34 31.72 18.20
C ILE A 368 -18.76 31.61 19.66
N GLU A 369 -18.37 32.57 20.50
CA GLU A 369 -18.77 32.64 21.92
C GLU A 369 -20.27 32.76 22.07
N GLU A 370 -20.94 33.55 21.26
CA GLU A 370 -22.41 33.70 21.26
C GLU A 370 -23.12 32.37 20.97
N ILE A 371 -22.54 31.50 20.13
CA ILE A 371 -23.11 30.19 19.82
C ILE A 371 -22.86 29.19 20.95
N ASP A 372 -21.60 29.09 21.39
CA ASP A 372 -21.21 28.23 22.51
C ASP A 372 -19.90 28.73 23.15
N PRO A 373 -19.97 29.35 24.35
CA PRO A 373 -18.81 29.87 25.07
C PRO A 373 -17.72 28.81 25.35
N ARG A 374 -18.12 27.54 25.47
CA ARG A 374 -17.17 26.42 25.71
C ARG A 374 -16.27 26.17 24.52
N VAL A 375 -16.74 26.45 23.31
CA VAL A 375 -15.91 26.33 22.09
C VAL A 375 -14.82 27.40 22.09
N LYS A 376 -15.16 28.66 22.46
CA LYS A 376 -14.16 29.73 22.60
C LYS A 376 -13.11 29.37 23.65
N ALA A 377 -13.54 28.89 24.80
CA ALA A 377 -12.65 28.45 25.89
C ALA A 377 -11.71 27.32 25.39
N TYR A 378 -12.24 26.32 24.72
CA TYR A 378 -11.46 25.23 24.15
C TYR A 378 -10.43 25.72 23.12
N LEU A 379 -10.79 26.67 22.26
CA LEU A 379 -9.88 27.26 21.28
C LEU A 379 -8.79 28.12 21.93
N TYR A 380 -9.14 28.80 23.03
CA TYR A 380 -8.20 29.56 23.85
C TYR A 380 -7.15 28.64 24.53
N ASP A 381 -7.61 27.53 25.10
CA ASP A 381 -6.75 26.54 25.76
C ASP A 381 -5.74 25.89 24.79
N ILE A 382 -6.11 25.74 23.52
CA ILE A 382 -5.16 25.30 22.48
C ILE A 382 -4.06 26.34 22.26
N GLY A 383 -4.36 27.61 22.44
CA GLY A 383 -3.52 28.76 22.16
C GLY A 383 -3.70 29.27 20.73
N TYR A 384 -4.17 30.49 20.56
CA TYR A 384 -4.47 31.09 19.26
C TYR A 384 -3.29 31.10 18.29
N HIS A 385 -2.06 31.27 18.80
CA HIS A 385 -0.83 31.22 18.02
C HIS A 385 -0.60 29.87 17.33
N ARG A 386 -1.17 28.79 17.84
CA ARG A 386 -0.98 27.43 17.29
C ARG A 386 -1.88 27.12 16.10
N TRP A 387 -2.97 27.85 15.89
CA TRP A 387 -3.94 27.49 14.88
C TRP A 387 -4.43 28.66 13.99
N SER A 388 -4.46 29.89 14.50
CA SER A 388 -4.92 31.03 13.72
C SER A 388 -3.79 31.61 12.85
N ARG A 389 -4.17 32.24 11.74
CA ARG A 389 -3.24 32.90 10.82
C ARG A 389 -2.64 34.15 11.44
N VAL A 390 -3.50 35.02 11.97
CA VAL A 390 -3.11 36.35 12.47
C VAL A 390 -2.19 36.31 13.67
N HIS A 391 -2.22 35.23 14.47
CA HIS A 391 -1.33 35.05 15.62
C HIS A 391 -0.10 34.19 15.31
N ALA A 392 0.06 33.73 14.06
CA ALA A 392 1.19 32.89 13.68
C ALA A 392 2.47 33.72 13.54
N THR A 393 3.57 33.24 14.07
CA THR A 393 4.89 33.87 13.97
C THR A 393 5.55 33.65 12.62
N VAL A 394 5.13 32.62 11.90
CA VAL A 394 5.64 32.28 10.56
C VAL A 394 4.45 32.16 9.59
N ASN A 395 4.61 32.74 8.40
CA ASN A 395 3.59 32.68 7.36
C ASN A 395 3.50 31.27 6.77
N ARG A 396 2.47 30.52 7.16
CA ARG A 396 2.16 29.18 6.62
C ARG A 396 1.50 29.23 5.25
N THR A 397 1.19 30.40 4.72
CA THR A 397 0.42 30.58 3.48
C THR A 397 -0.93 29.82 3.55
N TRP A 398 -1.18 28.93 2.60
CA TRP A 398 -2.39 28.08 2.50
C TRP A 398 -2.33 26.80 3.31
N THR A 399 -1.15 26.46 3.87
CA THR A 399 -0.93 25.18 4.57
C THR A 399 -1.43 25.29 6.00
N MET A 400 -2.74 25.36 6.16
CA MET A 400 -3.42 25.40 7.46
C MET A 400 -4.09 24.08 7.81
N THR A 401 -4.11 23.15 6.88
CA THR A 401 -4.67 21.80 7.04
C THR A 401 -3.65 20.74 6.70
N SER A 402 -3.89 19.53 7.15
CA SER A 402 -3.18 18.33 6.71
C SER A 402 -3.75 17.75 5.41
N ASN A 403 -4.48 18.52 4.60
CA ASN A 403 -5.04 18.03 3.32
C ASN A 403 -3.96 17.47 2.38
N ILE A 404 -2.73 17.98 2.47
CA ILE A 404 -1.56 17.42 1.78
C ILE A 404 -1.40 15.94 2.15
N THR A 405 -1.50 15.65 3.43
CA THR A 405 -1.31 14.30 3.97
C THR A 405 -2.51 13.40 3.66
N GLU A 406 -3.72 13.94 3.63
CA GLU A 406 -4.91 13.20 3.21
C GLU A 406 -4.84 12.79 1.75
N SER A 407 -4.33 13.66 0.88
CA SER A 407 -4.08 13.34 -0.53
C SER A 407 -3.03 12.25 -0.68
N LEU A 408 -1.92 12.32 0.07
CA LEU A 408 -0.91 11.25 0.13
C LEU A 408 -1.50 9.96 0.67
N ASN A 409 -2.31 10.03 1.73
CA ASN A 409 -2.97 8.90 2.33
C ASN A 409 -3.91 8.20 1.33
N ALA A 410 -4.61 8.95 0.48
CA ALA A 410 -5.45 8.40 -0.57
C ALA A 410 -4.61 7.67 -1.64
N VAL A 411 -3.52 8.27 -2.11
CA VAL A 411 -2.61 7.67 -3.09
C VAL A 411 -1.93 6.41 -2.54
N THR A 412 -1.56 6.41 -1.26
CA THR A 412 -0.88 5.29 -0.60
C THR A 412 -1.83 4.24 -0.02
N LYS A 413 -3.14 4.41 -0.17
CA LYS A 413 -4.17 3.55 0.44
C LYS A 413 -3.95 2.06 0.17
N TYR A 414 -3.62 1.71 -1.06
CA TYR A 414 -3.37 0.32 -1.48
C TYR A 414 -1.95 -0.14 -1.11
N ALA A 415 -0.97 0.76 -1.23
CA ALA A 415 0.41 0.46 -0.87
C ALA A 415 0.55 0.02 0.59
N ARG A 416 -0.27 0.54 1.48
CA ARG A 416 -0.27 0.16 2.90
C ARG A 416 -0.71 -1.29 3.18
N GLU A 417 -1.24 -2.00 2.18
CA GLU A 417 -1.51 -3.45 2.25
C GLU A 417 -0.31 -4.28 1.77
N LEU A 418 0.71 -3.66 1.16
CA LEU A 418 1.92 -4.33 0.70
C LEU A 418 2.82 -4.74 1.88
N LEU A 419 3.71 -5.69 1.63
CA LEU A 419 4.78 -6.03 2.55
C LEU A 419 5.82 -4.90 2.60
N ILE A 420 6.69 -4.91 3.60
CA ILE A 420 7.53 -3.73 3.91
C ILE A 420 8.46 -3.33 2.76
N VAL A 421 9.11 -4.26 2.08
CA VAL A 421 10.02 -3.97 0.96
C VAL A 421 9.23 -3.45 -0.25
N GLU A 422 8.13 -4.11 -0.57
CA GLU A 422 7.24 -3.74 -1.67
C GLU A 422 6.59 -2.37 -1.43
N LEU A 423 6.28 -2.04 -0.17
CA LEU A 423 5.78 -0.72 0.22
C LEU A 423 6.84 0.36 -0.02
N LEU A 424 8.07 0.17 0.47
CA LEU A 424 9.17 1.13 0.25
C LEU A 424 9.47 1.31 -1.24
N GLU A 425 9.47 0.21 -2.01
CA GLU A 425 9.66 0.26 -3.46
C GLU A 425 8.53 1.02 -4.16
N TYR A 426 7.27 0.79 -3.76
CA TYR A 426 6.14 1.58 -4.27
C TYR A 426 6.32 3.07 -3.99
N MET A 427 6.75 3.45 -2.79
CA MET A 427 6.96 4.86 -2.42
C MET A 427 8.09 5.49 -3.25
N ARG A 428 9.18 4.75 -3.49
CA ARG A 428 10.28 5.16 -4.35
C ARG A 428 9.81 5.43 -5.79
N ILE A 429 9.09 4.46 -6.38
CA ILE A 429 8.54 4.56 -7.74
C ILE A 429 7.55 5.73 -7.85
N LEU A 430 6.72 5.92 -6.83
CA LEU A 430 5.78 7.04 -6.76
C LEU A 430 6.51 8.40 -6.81
N LEU A 431 7.56 8.53 -6.02
CA LEU A 431 8.39 9.73 -5.98
C LEU A 431 9.07 10.00 -7.32
N GLU A 432 9.67 8.99 -7.94
CA GLU A 432 10.31 9.11 -9.27
C GLU A 432 9.31 9.54 -10.34
N ARG A 433 8.14 8.89 -10.39
CA ARG A 433 7.08 9.24 -11.32
C ARG A 433 6.65 10.70 -11.15
N TRP A 434 6.39 11.12 -9.93
CA TRP A 434 5.98 12.50 -9.66
C TRP A 434 7.08 13.50 -10.01
N THR A 435 8.33 13.19 -9.72
CA THR A 435 9.48 14.04 -10.09
C THR A 435 9.59 14.16 -11.61
N LYS A 436 9.47 13.05 -12.34
CA LYS A 436 9.50 13.05 -13.81
C LYS A 436 8.33 13.84 -14.41
N GLU A 437 7.11 13.64 -13.91
CA GLU A 437 5.94 14.39 -14.36
C GLU A 437 6.09 15.90 -14.14
N LYS A 438 6.66 16.30 -13.00
CA LYS A 438 6.91 17.72 -12.68
C LYS A 438 7.99 18.29 -13.58
N LEU A 439 9.06 17.57 -13.84
CA LEU A 439 10.13 18.00 -14.74
C LEU A 439 9.60 18.23 -16.16
N LEU A 440 8.78 17.30 -16.66
CA LEU A 440 8.15 17.45 -17.99
C LEU A 440 7.23 18.67 -18.05
N LYS A 441 6.46 18.93 -17.01
CA LYS A 441 5.58 20.12 -16.92
C LYS A 441 6.41 21.41 -16.84
N ALA A 442 7.50 21.42 -16.07
CA ALA A 442 8.37 22.59 -15.94
C ALA A 442 9.03 22.95 -17.26
N ASN A 443 9.54 21.96 -18.01
CA ASN A 443 10.18 22.17 -19.31
C ASN A 443 9.22 22.75 -20.38
N GLY A 444 7.91 22.58 -20.21
CA GLY A 444 6.89 23.17 -21.11
C GLY A 444 6.31 24.50 -20.64
N THR A 445 6.81 25.09 -19.54
CA THR A 445 6.20 26.26 -18.92
C THR A 445 7.19 27.42 -18.85
N PHE A 446 6.92 28.50 -19.57
CA PHE A 446 7.73 29.74 -19.55
C PHE A 446 7.19 30.81 -18.58
N LYS A 447 6.33 30.42 -17.62
CA LYS A 447 5.71 31.32 -16.65
C LYS A 447 6.47 31.33 -15.34
N TYR A 448 6.70 32.50 -14.75
CA TYR A 448 7.39 32.71 -13.49
C TYR A 448 6.67 32.07 -12.28
N LEU A 449 5.33 32.02 -12.32
CA LEU A 449 4.51 31.37 -11.30
C LEU A 449 3.83 30.14 -11.88
N GLY A 450 3.67 29.09 -11.07
CA GLY A 450 2.86 27.92 -11.41
C GLY A 450 1.39 28.31 -11.67
N TYR A 451 0.70 27.53 -12.50
CA TYR A 451 -0.67 27.81 -12.96
C TYR A 451 -1.64 28.20 -11.83
N LYS A 452 -1.59 27.49 -10.71
CA LYS A 452 -2.47 27.74 -9.55
C LYS A 452 -2.29 29.14 -8.99
N PHE A 453 -1.05 29.60 -8.83
CA PHE A 453 -0.75 30.91 -8.25
C PHE A 453 -0.93 32.06 -9.25
N ASN A 454 -0.71 31.81 -10.53
CA ASN A 454 -1.07 32.78 -11.57
C ASN A 454 -2.58 33.02 -11.57
N LYS A 455 -3.38 31.93 -11.56
CA LYS A 455 -4.85 32.09 -11.51
C LYS A 455 -5.29 32.84 -10.26
N GLU A 456 -4.73 32.52 -9.11
CA GLU A 456 -5.07 33.19 -7.87
C GLU A 456 -4.66 34.66 -7.86
N LEU A 457 -3.51 35.00 -8.45
CA LEU A 457 -3.08 36.38 -8.63
C LEU A 457 -4.07 37.13 -9.52
N ASP A 458 -4.50 36.51 -10.61
CA ASP A 458 -5.49 37.11 -11.55
C ASP A 458 -6.86 37.28 -10.88
N ASP A 459 -7.31 36.28 -10.09
CA ASP A 459 -8.55 36.37 -9.33
C ASP A 459 -8.48 37.49 -8.26
N ASN A 460 -7.38 37.60 -7.51
CA ASN A 460 -7.17 38.66 -6.54
C ASN A 460 -7.05 40.03 -7.20
N ARG A 461 -6.39 40.12 -8.36
CA ARG A 461 -6.33 41.35 -9.15
C ARG A 461 -7.74 41.79 -9.59
N THR A 462 -8.55 40.87 -10.08
CA THR A 462 -9.94 41.13 -10.47
C THR A 462 -10.79 41.59 -9.29
N LEU A 463 -10.60 41.01 -8.13
CA LEU A 463 -11.27 41.41 -6.89
C LEU A 463 -10.81 42.78 -6.41
N SER A 464 -9.50 43.11 -6.52
CA SER A 464 -8.96 44.38 -6.09
C SER A 464 -9.52 45.56 -6.90
N HIS A 465 -9.84 45.36 -8.18
CA HIS A 465 -10.51 46.37 -9.00
C HIS A 465 -11.91 46.76 -8.50
N LYS A 466 -12.53 45.91 -7.68
CA LYS A 466 -13.85 46.15 -7.07
C LYS A 466 -13.76 46.86 -5.71
N LEU A 467 -12.57 47.01 -5.16
CA LEU A 467 -12.34 47.66 -3.88
C LEU A 467 -12.26 49.17 -4.07
N ARG A 468 -13.08 49.94 -3.35
CA ARG A 468 -12.93 51.39 -3.23
C ARG A 468 -11.95 51.68 -2.08
N VAL A 469 -10.82 52.31 -2.38
CA VAL A 469 -9.87 52.77 -1.36
C VAL A 469 -10.42 54.07 -0.83
N THR A 470 -10.80 54.12 0.45
CA THR A 470 -11.06 55.38 1.16
C THR A 470 -9.75 55.81 1.83
N SER A 471 -9.45 57.11 1.73
CA SER A 471 -8.16 57.72 2.11
C SER A 471 -7.69 57.46 3.56
N ASP A 472 -8.57 57.05 4.45
CA ASP A 472 -8.25 56.84 5.87
C ASP A 472 -7.53 55.49 6.17
N TYR A 473 -7.47 54.58 5.20
CA TYR A 473 -6.82 53.28 5.39
C TYR A 473 -5.35 53.25 4.96
N LEU A 474 -4.90 54.18 4.12
CA LEU A 474 -3.55 54.17 3.54
C LEU A 474 -2.46 54.63 4.53
N LEU A 475 -2.79 55.48 5.51
CA LEU A 475 -1.82 56.02 6.44
C LEU A 475 -1.39 55.10 7.57
N ASN A 476 -2.19 54.06 7.87
CA ASN A 476 -1.94 53.14 9.00
C ASN A 476 -1.21 51.84 8.62
N GLN A 477 -0.98 51.55 7.33
CA GLN A 477 -0.31 50.29 6.91
C GLN A 477 1.09 50.49 6.31
N ILE A 478 1.57 51.70 6.14
CA ILE A 478 2.94 51.98 5.66
C ILE A 478 3.97 51.92 6.80
N HIS A 479 3.54 51.87 8.05
CA HIS A 479 4.40 51.85 9.23
C HIS A 479 4.39 50.52 10.04
N LYS A 480 4.00 49.39 9.44
CA LYS A 480 4.17 48.09 10.09
C LYS A 480 4.87 47.10 9.15
#